data_a7424981025b291e3a3eb4aa0e10f9ef
#
_entry.id   a7424981025b291e3a3eb4aa0e10f9ef
#
_cell.length_a   1.000
_cell.length_b   1.000
_cell.length_c   1.000
_cell.angle_alpha   90.00
_cell.angle_beta   90.00
_cell.angle_gamma   90.00
#
_symmetry.space_group_name_H-M   'P 1'
#
loop_
_entity.id
_entity.type
_entity.pdbx_description
1 polymer ?
#
loop_
_entity_poly.entity_id
_entity_poly.type
_entity_poly.pdbx_seq_one_letter_code
_entity_poly.pdbx_strand_id
1 'polypeptide(L)'
;PCPRLALDIPSGLDADSGQRLGPCFTATHTVSFIALKPGLLTLDGPDQCGELHLREIDVDAEALVPAPGHEITPTLFAGRLVPRARNSHKGSFGCAGILGGARSMVGAALLAGRAALRLGSGRVYVGLLDEYAPALDILQPELMMRSPGKLLATDLTALACGPGMGCGHEAGVILDGVFNLRLPLVLDADALNLVAGEGDLHVALATRKAPTLITPHPAEAARLL
;
A
#
# COMPACT_ATOMS: atom_id res chain seq x y z
N PRO A 1 11.84 -32.66 -15.54
CA PRO A 1 12.88 -31.81 -14.93
C PRO A 1 13.16 -32.27 -13.51
N CYS A 2 14.42 -32.28 -13.08
CA CYS A 2 14.80 -32.65 -11.74
C CYS A 2 14.45 -31.52 -10.77
N PRO A 3 13.87 -31.82 -9.58
CA PRO A 3 13.71 -30.82 -8.52
C PRO A 3 15.06 -30.22 -8.13
N ARG A 4 15.08 -28.92 -7.87
CA ARG A 4 16.27 -28.16 -7.45
C ARG A 4 16.00 -27.54 -6.09
N LEU A 5 16.78 -27.93 -5.09
CA LEU A 5 16.64 -27.47 -3.72
C LEU A 5 17.73 -26.46 -3.39
N ALA A 6 17.36 -25.31 -2.91
CA ALA A 6 18.26 -24.36 -2.24
C ALA A 6 18.11 -24.50 -0.72
N LEU A 7 19.22 -24.42 -0.01
CA LEU A 7 19.27 -24.34 1.45
C LEU A 7 19.57 -22.91 1.84
N ASP A 8 18.75 -22.39 2.72
CA ASP A 8 18.72 -21.04 3.25
C ASP A 8 18.34 -19.97 2.21
N ILE A 9 19.16 -19.80 1.17
CA ILE A 9 18.92 -18.89 0.05
C ILE A 9 19.55 -19.43 -1.23
N PRO A 10 18.98 -19.23 -2.42
CA PRO A 10 19.61 -19.59 -3.69
C PRO A 10 20.98 -18.92 -3.88
N SER A 11 22.01 -19.70 -4.22
CA SER A 11 23.34 -19.16 -4.48
C SER A 11 23.31 -18.11 -5.58
N GLY A 12 23.92 -16.94 -5.34
CA GLY A 12 23.95 -15.79 -6.25
C GLY A 12 22.80 -14.80 -6.05
N LEU A 13 21.88 -15.05 -5.11
CA LEU A 13 20.85 -14.10 -4.69
C LEU A 13 21.30 -13.39 -3.42
N ASP A 14 21.15 -12.06 -3.38
CA ASP A 14 21.43 -11.26 -2.19
C ASP A 14 20.30 -11.41 -1.16
N ALA A 15 20.66 -11.69 0.10
CA ALA A 15 19.70 -12.03 1.15
C ALA A 15 18.85 -10.83 1.62
N ASP A 16 19.38 -9.64 1.54
CA ASP A 16 18.73 -8.44 2.04
C ASP A 16 17.87 -7.76 0.95
N SER A 17 18.39 -7.68 -0.27
CA SER A 17 17.72 -6.95 -1.36
C SER A 17 16.95 -7.83 -2.34
N GLY A 18 17.32 -9.12 -2.49
CA GLY A 18 16.80 -9.99 -3.53
C GLY A 18 17.40 -9.74 -4.91
N GLN A 19 18.48 -8.97 -4.99
CA GLN A 19 19.20 -8.72 -6.23
C GLN A 19 20.06 -9.92 -6.62
N ARG A 20 20.11 -10.24 -7.91
CA ARG A 20 21.07 -11.21 -8.45
C ARG A 20 22.46 -10.58 -8.54
N LEU A 21 23.43 -11.19 -7.86
CA LEU A 21 24.83 -10.74 -7.84
C LEU A 21 25.68 -11.31 -9.01
N GLY A 22 25.03 -11.86 -10.03
CA GLY A 22 25.65 -12.52 -11.17
C GLY A 22 24.86 -13.78 -11.56
N PRO A 23 25.51 -14.87 -11.95
CA PRO A 23 24.84 -16.15 -12.15
C PRO A 23 24.13 -16.57 -10.87
N CYS A 24 22.82 -16.85 -10.96
CA CYS A 24 21.99 -17.19 -9.82
C CYS A 24 21.37 -18.58 -10.02
N PHE A 25 21.35 -19.37 -8.95
CA PHE A 25 20.71 -20.67 -8.94
C PHE A 25 19.19 -20.49 -8.84
N THR A 26 18.46 -21.03 -9.82
CA THR A 26 17.00 -21.04 -9.79
C THR A 26 16.51 -22.34 -9.16
N ALA A 27 16.01 -22.26 -7.95
CA ALA A 27 15.46 -23.39 -7.20
C ALA A 27 14.01 -23.69 -7.63
N THR A 28 13.56 -24.91 -7.38
CA THR A 28 12.12 -25.26 -7.36
C THR A 28 11.56 -25.20 -5.94
N HIS A 29 12.43 -25.35 -4.96
CA HIS A 29 12.11 -25.25 -3.52
C HIS A 29 13.30 -24.62 -2.80
N THR A 30 13.00 -23.76 -1.85
CA THR A 30 14.00 -23.18 -0.95
C THR A 30 13.58 -23.45 0.50
N VAL A 31 14.47 -24.05 1.29
CA VAL A 31 14.29 -24.21 2.73
C VAL A 31 15.10 -23.14 3.43
N SER A 32 14.44 -22.10 3.92
CA SER A 32 15.07 -21.03 4.70
C SER A 32 15.05 -21.38 6.18
N PHE A 33 16.11 -21.02 6.91
CA PHE A 33 16.28 -21.35 8.31
C PHE A 33 16.07 -20.13 9.21
N ILE A 34 15.51 -20.37 10.40
CA ILE A 34 15.29 -19.41 11.49
C ILE A 34 14.23 -18.36 11.12
N ALA A 35 14.47 -17.53 10.10
CA ALA A 35 13.57 -16.50 9.64
C ALA A 35 13.65 -16.33 8.11
N LEU A 36 12.61 -15.78 7.50
CA LEU A 36 12.64 -15.39 6.09
C LEU A 36 13.57 -14.18 5.91
N LYS A 37 14.40 -14.24 4.88
CA LYS A 37 15.25 -13.12 4.47
C LYS A 37 14.45 -12.22 3.52
N PRO A 38 14.58 -10.88 3.62
CA PRO A 38 13.88 -9.96 2.72
C PRO A 38 14.11 -10.30 1.25
N GLY A 39 15.32 -10.65 0.87
CA GLY A 39 15.69 -10.99 -0.49
C GLY A 39 15.00 -12.22 -1.10
N LEU A 40 14.40 -13.09 -0.28
CA LEU A 40 13.57 -14.20 -0.79
C LEU A 40 12.22 -13.72 -1.33
N LEU A 41 11.74 -12.56 -0.85
CA LEU A 41 10.40 -12.02 -1.11
C LEU A 41 10.42 -10.76 -1.98
N THR A 42 11.61 -10.23 -2.29
CA THR A 42 11.79 -8.97 -3.00
C THR A 42 12.57 -9.14 -4.31
N LEU A 43 12.44 -8.19 -5.23
CA LEU A 43 13.12 -8.13 -6.53
C LEU A 43 13.08 -9.47 -7.30
N ASP A 44 14.27 -10.05 -7.58
CA ASP A 44 14.39 -11.32 -8.31
C ASP A 44 14.14 -12.55 -7.43
N GLY A 45 14.07 -12.38 -6.11
CA GLY A 45 13.92 -13.47 -5.15
C GLY A 45 12.78 -14.43 -5.47
N PRO A 46 11.53 -13.96 -5.64
CA PRO A 46 10.40 -14.84 -5.95
C PRO A 46 10.61 -15.71 -7.20
N ASP A 47 11.32 -15.21 -8.21
CA ASP A 47 11.61 -15.96 -9.45
C ASP A 47 12.73 -16.98 -9.26
N GLN A 48 13.59 -16.81 -8.26
CA GLN A 48 14.73 -17.69 -8.02
C GLN A 48 14.48 -18.76 -6.93
N CYS A 49 13.57 -18.50 -6.00
CA CYS A 49 13.39 -19.33 -4.80
C CYS A 49 12.47 -20.53 -5.00
N GLY A 50 11.54 -20.49 -5.96
CA GLY A 50 10.48 -21.48 -6.05
C GLY A 50 9.59 -21.51 -4.80
N GLU A 51 9.15 -22.68 -4.37
CA GLU A 51 8.34 -22.83 -3.15
C GLU A 51 9.20 -22.63 -1.90
N LEU A 52 8.81 -21.66 -1.05
CA LEU A 52 9.53 -21.31 0.17
C LEU A 52 9.02 -22.13 1.36
N HIS A 53 9.96 -22.71 2.11
CA HIS A 53 9.71 -23.44 3.35
C HIS A 53 10.56 -22.86 4.47
N LEU A 54 9.94 -22.30 5.50
CA LEU A 54 10.65 -21.86 6.70
C LEU A 54 10.81 -23.01 7.69
N ARG A 55 12.00 -23.12 8.30
CA ARG A 55 12.32 -24.04 9.40
C ARG A 55 13.07 -23.31 10.50
N GLU A 56 12.45 -23.17 11.66
CA GLU A 56 12.97 -22.38 12.79
C GLU A 56 14.17 -23.02 13.49
N ILE A 57 14.38 -24.33 13.30
CA ILE A 57 15.50 -25.14 13.87
C ILE A 57 15.74 -24.90 15.37
N ASP A 58 14.65 -24.81 16.15
CA ASP A 58 14.64 -24.59 17.60
C ASP A 58 15.25 -23.24 18.04
N VAL A 59 15.28 -22.24 17.14
CA VAL A 59 15.73 -20.88 17.44
C VAL A 59 14.55 -19.93 17.38
N ASP A 60 14.21 -19.30 18.52
CA ASP A 60 13.24 -18.21 18.57
C ASP A 60 13.88 -16.89 18.12
N ALA A 61 13.73 -16.58 16.84
CA ALA A 61 14.32 -15.39 16.25
C ALA A 61 13.73 -14.09 16.85
N GLU A 62 12.44 -14.06 17.16
CA GLU A 62 11.77 -12.87 17.69
C GLU A 62 12.27 -12.51 19.09
N ALA A 63 12.61 -13.52 19.90
CA ALA A 63 13.20 -13.31 21.22
C ALA A 63 14.63 -12.79 21.15
N LEU A 64 15.36 -13.03 20.06
CA LEU A 64 16.77 -12.67 19.92
C LEU A 64 16.98 -11.32 19.20
N VAL A 65 16.22 -11.09 18.12
CA VAL A 65 16.37 -9.90 17.28
C VAL A 65 14.99 -9.42 16.83
N PRO A 66 14.63 -8.15 17.10
CA PRO A 66 13.38 -7.59 16.57
C PRO A 66 13.36 -7.66 15.05
N ALA A 67 12.27 -8.16 14.47
CA ALA A 67 12.11 -8.21 13.02
C ALA A 67 12.00 -6.78 12.45
N PRO A 68 12.80 -6.41 11.43
CA PRO A 68 12.71 -5.10 10.79
C PRO A 68 11.46 -4.94 9.93
N GLY A 69 10.78 -6.04 9.60
CA GLY A 69 9.58 -6.08 8.79
C GLY A 69 8.84 -7.39 8.92
N HIS A 70 7.63 -7.44 8.37
CA HIS A 70 6.79 -8.63 8.37
C HIS A 70 6.21 -8.86 6.97
N GLU A 71 6.11 -10.11 6.57
CA GLU A 71 5.29 -10.48 5.43
C GLU A 71 3.81 -10.18 5.73
N ILE A 72 3.13 -9.50 4.79
CA ILE A 72 1.70 -9.21 4.94
C ILE A 72 0.90 -10.48 4.62
N THR A 73 0.50 -11.19 5.65
CA THR A 73 -0.35 -12.38 5.54
C THR A 73 -1.75 -12.10 6.10
N PRO A 74 -2.77 -12.90 5.73
CA PRO A 74 -4.12 -12.75 6.28
C PRO A 74 -4.18 -12.76 7.80
N THR A 75 -3.26 -13.46 8.47
CA THR A 75 -3.21 -13.54 9.94
C THR A 75 -2.93 -12.18 10.59
N LEU A 76 -2.18 -11.30 9.92
CA LEU A 76 -1.83 -9.98 10.42
C LEU A 76 -3.08 -9.10 10.69
N PHE A 77 -4.14 -9.28 9.91
CA PHE A 77 -5.35 -8.46 9.98
C PHE A 77 -6.64 -9.27 10.16
N ALA A 78 -6.57 -10.59 10.32
CA ALA A 78 -7.74 -11.46 10.50
C ALA A 78 -8.66 -10.98 11.63
N GLY A 79 -8.11 -10.50 12.74
CA GLY A 79 -8.86 -9.96 13.86
C GLY A 79 -9.64 -8.66 13.53
N ARG A 80 -9.36 -8.02 12.40
CA ARG A 80 -10.09 -6.84 11.91
C ARG A 80 -11.21 -7.19 10.93
N LEU A 81 -11.17 -8.39 10.33
CA LEU A 81 -12.14 -8.88 9.36
C LEU A 81 -13.15 -9.83 10.00
N VAL A 82 -13.69 -9.44 11.15
CA VAL A 82 -14.70 -10.22 11.87
C VAL A 82 -16.07 -10.12 11.20
N PRO A 83 -16.93 -11.15 11.30
CA PRO A 83 -18.30 -11.11 10.83
C PRO A 83 -19.07 -9.91 11.41
N ARG A 84 -19.84 -9.24 10.58
CA ARG A 84 -20.62 -8.07 10.99
C ARG A 84 -21.84 -8.48 11.79
N ALA A 85 -22.16 -7.70 12.84
CA ALA A 85 -23.41 -7.87 13.58
C ALA A 85 -24.61 -7.63 12.65
N ARG A 86 -25.66 -8.45 12.80
CA ARG A 86 -26.90 -8.32 11.98
C ARG A 86 -27.58 -6.96 12.19
N ASN A 87 -27.55 -6.46 13.42
CA ASN A 87 -28.04 -5.12 13.77
C ASN A 87 -26.92 -4.11 13.59
N SER A 88 -26.57 -3.80 12.34
CA SER A 88 -25.56 -2.81 11.98
C SER A 88 -26.01 -2.00 10.76
N HIS A 89 -25.44 -0.83 10.57
CA HIS A 89 -25.77 0.06 9.46
C HIS A 89 -24.48 0.63 8.83
N LYS A 90 -24.58 1.24 7.64
CA LYS A 90 -23.42 1.77 6.90
C LYS A 90 -22.54 2.71 7.74
N GLY A 91 -23.10 3.48 8.68
CA GLY A 91 -22.34 4.36 9.55
C GLY A 91 -21.42 3.63 10.54
N SER A 92 -21.72 2.36 10.87
CA SER A 92 -20.90 1.53 11.78
C SER A 92 -19.57 1.09 11.15
N PHE A 93 -19.42 1.19 9.84
CA PHE A 93 -18.27 0.68 9.09
C PHE A 93 -17.42 1.79 8.48
N GLY A 94 -17.48 2.97 9.07
CA GLY A 94 -16.63 4.09 8.69
C GLY A 94 -17.00 4.77 7.38
N CYS A 95 -16.20 5.75 7.06
CA CYS A 95 -16.31 6.59 5.89
C CYS A 95 -14.92 6.76 5.26
N ALA A 96 -14.66 6.08 4.16
CA ALA A 96 -13.39 6.21 3.45
C ALA A 96 -13.45 7.33 2.42
N GLY A 97 -12.41 8.16 2.37
CA GLY A 97 -12.13 9.09 1.29
C GLY A 97 -11.08 8.54 0.34
N ILE A 98 -11.25 8.76 -0.93
CA ILE A 98 -10.23 8.53 -1.96
C ILE A 98 -9.98 9.86 -2.65
N LEU A 99 -8.73 10.30 -2.73
CA LEU A 99 -8.35 11.55 -3.38
C LEU A 99 -7.36 11.26 -4.50
N GLY A 100 -7.72 11.63 -5.71
CA GLY A 100 -6.91 11.37 -6.90
C GLY A 100 -7.69 11.62 -8.19
N GLY A 101 -7.37 10.90 -9.26
CA GLY A 101 -8.13 10.95 -10.50
C GLY A 101 -8.04 12.30 -11.20
N ALA A 102 -6.83 12.74 -11.52
CA ALA A 102 -6.60 13.84 -12.45
C ALA A 102 -7.04 13.47 -13.88
N ARG A 103 -7.04 14.46 -14.76
CA ARG A 103 -7.44 14.31 -16.16
C ARG A 103 -6.73 13.10 -16.80
N SER A 104 -7.47 12.25 -17.48
CA SER A 104 -7.07 10.95 -18.05
C SER A 104 -6.74 9.83 -17.05
N MET A 105 -6.72 10.11 -15.74
CA MET A 105 -6.40 9.13 -14.69
C MET A 105 -7.52 8.89 -13.66
N VAL A 106 -8.73 9.34 -13.98
CA VAL A 106 -9.93 9.17 -13.12
C VAL A 106 -10.16 7.72 -12.73
N GLY A 107 -9.87 6.78 -13.64
CA GLY A 107 -10.04 5.34 -13.41
C GLY A 107 -9.27 4.80 -12.21
N ALA A 108 -8.09 5.34 -11.89
CA ALA A 108 -7.29 4.90 -10.74
C ALA A 108 -8.01 5.21 -9.41
N ALA A 109 -8.55 6.41 -9.26
CA ALA A 109 -9.33 6.77 -8.08
C ALA A 109 -10.63 5.96 -7.95
N LEU A 110 -11.31 5.68 -9.08
CA LEU A 110 -12.51 4.84 -9.09
C LEU A 110 -12.20 3.39 -8.66
N LEU A 111 -11.09 2.82 -9.15
CA LEU A 111 -10.65 1.47 -8.75
C LEU A 111 -10.37 1.40 -7.24
N ALA A 112 -9.67 2.39 -6.69
CA ALA A 112 -9.43 2.49 -5.25
C ALA A 112 -10.74 2.62 -4.46
N GLY A 113 -11.68 3.44 -4.92
CA GLY A 113 -13.00 3.57 -4.31
C GLY A 113 -13.81 2.28 -4.33
N ARG A 114 -13.81 1.56 -5.45
CA ARG A 114 -14.46 0.25 -5.58
C ARG A 114 -13.84 -0.79 -4.65
N ALA A 115 -12.51 -0.80 -4.52
CA ALA A 115 -11.82 -1.68 -3.60
C ALA A 115 -12.23 -1.39 -2.14
N ALA A 116 -12.28 -0.11 -1.74
CA ALA A 116 -12.72 0.28 -0.40
C ALA A 116 -14.16 -0.18 -0.09
N LEU A 117 -15.10 -0.08 -1.05
CA LEU A 117 -16.46 -0.62 -0.88
C LEU A 117 -16.46 -2.15 -0.72
N ARG A 118 -15.72 -2.86 -1.56
CA ARG A 118 -15.63 -4.33 -1.51
C ARG A 118 -15.01 -4.85 -0.23
N LEU A 119 -14.03 -4.13 0.32
CA LEU A 119 -13.44 -4.42 1.62
C LEU A 119 -14.36 -4.04 2.79
N GLY A 120 -15.48 -3.36 2.50
CA GLY A 120 -16.54 -3.18 3.44
C GLY A 120 -16.64 -1.81 4.09
N SER A 121 -16.04 -0.77 3.54
CA SER A 121 -16.33 0.59 4.00
C SER A 121 -17.82 0.89 3.94
N GLY A 122 -18.36 1.50 4.99
CA GLY A 122 -19.79 1.80 5.06
C GLY A 122 -20.22 2.88 4.08
N ARG A 123 -19.33 3.85 3.82
CA ARG A 123 -19.46 4.91 2.82
C ARG A 123 -18.11 5.15 2.17
N VAL A 124 -18.12 5.44 0.88
CA VAL A 124 -16.89 5.83 0.16
C VAL A 124 -17.16 7.09 -0.65
N TYR A 125 -16.36 8.11 -0.41
CA TYR A 125 -16.33 9.33 -1.18
C TYR A 125 -15.07 9.36 -2.05
N VAL A 126 -15.22 9.76 -3.31
CA VAL A 126 -14.10 9.90 -4.25
C VAL A 126 -13.97 11.35 -4.65
N GLY A 127 -12.89 11.99 -4.25
CA GLY A 127 -12.50 13.35 -4.64
C GLY A 127 -11.69 13.29 -5.92
N LEU A 128 -12.28 13.76 -7.01
CA LEU A 128 -11.66 13.74 -8.33
C LEU A 128 -11.05 15.12 -8.62
N LEU A 129 -9.78 15.13 -9.04
CA LEU A 129 -9.07 16.35 -9.43
C LEU A 129 -9.49 16.82 -10.82
N ASP A 130 -9.97 15.91 -11.68
CA ASP A 130 -10.54 16.31 -12.97
C ASP A 130 -11.93 16.92 -12.77
N GLU A 131 -12.07 18.20 -13.05
CA GLU A 131 -13.36 18.94 -12.97
C GLU A 131 -14.41 18.43 -13.96
N TYR A 132 -13.99 17.77 -15.06
CA TYR A 132 -14.85 17.18 -16.08
C TYR A 132 -15.15 15.70 -15.83
N ALA A 133 -14.68 15.16 -14.71
CA ALA A 133 -14.93 13.77 -14.38
C ALA A 133 -16.44 13.47 -14.22
N PRO A 134 -16.88 12.25 -14.53
CA PRO A 134 -18.29 11.90 -14.38
C PRO A 134 -18.74 12.00 -12.93
N ALA A 135 -19.94 12.55 -12.71
CA ALA A 135 -20.55 12.66 -11.39
C ALA A 135 -21.03 11.31 -10.81
N LEU A 136 -20.99 10.24 -11.60
CA LEU A 136 -21.46 8.90 -11.23
C LEU A 136 -20.53 7.84 -11.83
N ASP A 137 -20.15 6.86 -11.02
CA ASP A 137 -19.58 5.60 -11.51
C ASP A 137 -20.72 4.64 -11.88
N ILE A 138 -20.92 4.39 -13.17
CA ILE A 138 -22.02 3.53 -13.69
C ILE A 138 -21.87 2.08 -13.18
N LEU A 139 -20.64 1.60 -12.99
CA LEU A 139 -20.37 0.24 -12.53
C LEU A 139 -20.51 0.08 -11.02
N GLN A 140 -20.40 1.19 -10.27
CA GLN A 140 -20.49 1.20 -8.81
C GLN A 140 -21.15 2.50 -8.34
N PRO A 141 -22.48 2.63 -8.53
CA PRO A 141 -23.21 3.87 -8.26
C PRO A 141 -23.27 4.26 -6.78
N GLU A 142 -22.85 3.38 -5.87
CA GLU A 142 -22.72 3.67 -4.46
C GLU A 142 -21.53 4.58 -4.12
N LEU A 143 -20.56 4.75 -5.04
CA LEU A 143 -19.48 5.70 -4.87
C LEU A 143 -20.01 7.14 -4.96
N MET A 144 -19.66 7.95 -3.99
CA MET A 144 -20.12 9.34 -3.90
C MET A 144 -19.03 10.28 -4.39
N MET A 145 -19.19 10.80 -5.61
CA MET A 145 -18.22 11.71 -6.22
C MET A 145 -18.25 13.09 -5.56
N ARG A 146 -17.08 13.70 -5.38
CA ARG A 146 -16.87 15.02 -4.79
C ARG A 146 -15.76 15.78 -5.54
N SER A 147 -15.76 17.09 -5.46
CA SER A 147 -14.54 17.86 -5.71
C SER A 147 -13.57 17.69 -4.52
N PRO A 148 -12.25 17.88 -4.70
CA PRO A 148 -11.27 17.72 -3.63
C PRO A 148 -11.63 18.50 -2.36
N GLY A 149 -11.96 19.79 -2.47
CA GLY A 149 -12.33 20.62 -1.33
C GLY A 149 -13.58 20.11 -0.57
N LYS A 150 -14.60 19.62 -1.30
CA LYS A 150 -15.78 19.02 -0.67
C LYS A 150 -15.47 17.66 -0.01
N LEU A 151 -14.55 16.89 -0.57
CA LEU A 151 -14.09 15.65 0.06
C LEU A 151 -13.39 15.95 1.39
N LEU A 152 -12.43 16.86 1.40
CA LEU A 152 -11.65 17.23 2.59
C LEU A 152 -12.51 17.88 3.70
N ALA A 153 -13.65 18.47 3.35
CA ALA A 153 -14.64 18.98 4.30
C ALA A 153 -15.62 17.90 4.81
N THR A 154 -15.53 16.66 4.31
CA THR A 154 -16.39 15.55 4.74
C THR A 154 -15.83 14.90 6.00
N ASP A 155 -16.70 14.45 6.91
CA ASP A 155 -16.30 13.68 8.08
C ASP A 155 -15.87 12.27 7.66
N LEU A 156 -14.58 12.09 7.45
CA LEU A 156 -13.93 10.87 7.03
C LEU A 156 -13.31 10.14 8.21
N THR A 157 -13.30 8.82 8.17
CA THR A 157 -12.59 7.98 9.16
C THR A 157 -11.21 7.54 8.68
N ALA A 158 -10.97 7.56 7.36
CA ALA A 158 -9.67 7.32 6.73
C ALA A 158 -9.65 7.94 5.33
N LEU A 159 -8.47 8.28 4.84
CA LEU A 159 -8.26 8.84 3.49
C LEU A 159 -7.14 8.07 2.78
N ALA A 160 -7.37 7.68 1.53
CA ALA A 160 -6.31 7.26 0.61
C ALA A 160 -6.08 8.39 -0.42
N CYS A 161 -4.82 8.74 -0.65
CA CYS A 161 -4.44 9.86 -1.51
C CYS A 161 -3.35 9.42 -2.48
N GLY A 162 -3.49 9.80 -3.74
CA GLY A 162 -2.46 9.60 -4.76
C GLY A 162 -2.88 8.85 -6.02
N PRO A 163 -3.81 7.89 -6.01
CA PRO A 163 -4.13 7.11 -7.20
C PRO A 163 -4.54 8.01 -8.38
N GLY A 164 -3.63 8.15 -9.37
CA GLY A 164 -3.82 9.02 -10.53
C GLY A 164 -4.05 10.50 -10.19
N MET A 165 -3.39 10.99 -9.15
CA MET A 165 -3.53 12.40 -8.70
C MET A 165 -2.80 13.37 -9.62
N GLY A 166 -1.78 12.89 -10.36
CA GLY A 166 -0.84 13.71 -11.11
C GLY A 166 0.16 14.41 -10.18
N CYS A 167 1.22 14.95 -10.80
CA CYS A 167 2.31 15.63 -10.08
C CYS A 167 2.34 17.14 -10.39
N GLY A 168 1.21 17.75 -10.74
CA GLY A 168 1.12 19.19 -10.99
C GLY A 168 1.02 20.00 -9.70
N HIS A 169 1.26 21.32 -9.80
CA HIS A 169 1.23 22.24 -8.66
C HIS A 169 -0.07 22.14 -7.84
N GLU A 170 -1.22 22.07 -8.51
CA GLU A 170 -2.52 21.94 -7.82
C GLU A 170 -2.59 20.69 -6.94
N ALA A 171 -2.07 19.55 -7.44
CA ALA A 171 -2.01 18.31 -6.68
C ALA A 171 -1.12 18.46 -5.43
N GLY A 172 0.03 19.14 -5.55
CA GLY A 172 0.91 19.46 -4.42
C GLY A 172 0.22 20.30 -3.35
N VAL A 173 -0.48 21.36 -3.74
CA VAL A 173 -1.24 22.23 -2.81
C VAL A 173 -2.33 21.43 -2.08
N ILE A 174 -3.05 20.57 -2.79
CA ILE A 174 -4.08 19.73 -2.18
C ILE A 174 -3.44 18.73 -1.20
N LEU A 175 -2.31 18.11 -1.57
CA LEU A 175 -1.60 17.16 -0.72
C LEU A 175 -1.06 17.79 0.57
N ASP A 176 -0.55 19.02 0.51
CA ASP A 176 -0.17 19.78 1.70
C ASP A 176 -1.36 19.97 2.66
N GLY A 177 -2.52 20.33 2.12
CA GLY A 177 -3.77 20.41 2.89
C GLY A 177 -4.17 19.07 3.53
N VAL A 178 -3.93 17.94 2.86
CA VAL A 178 -4.18 16.59 3.39
C VAL A 178 -3.31 16.29 4.60
N PHE A 179 -2.06 16.73 4.63
CA PHE A 179 -1.16 16.45 5.75
C PHE A 179 -1.58 17.11 7.05
N ASN A 180 -2.40 18.17 7.00
CA ASN A 180 -2.96 18.83 8.18
C ASN A 180 -4.15 18.05 8.81
N LEU A 181 -4.70 17.05 8.13
CA LEU A 181 -5.84 16.28 8.63
C LEU A 181 -5.40 15.30 9.72
N ARG A 182 -6.19 15.20 10.80
CA ARG A 182 -5.93 14.32 11.95
C ARG A 182 -6.64 12.96 11.80
N LEU A 183 -6.54 12.32 10.64
CA LEU A 183 -7.14 11.01 10.39
C LEU A 183 -6.10 10.06 9.77
N PRO A 184 -6.30 8.73 9.84
CA PRO A 184 -5.46 7.75 9.17
C PRO A 184 -5.37 8.02 7.67
N LEU A 185 -4.14 7.99 7.13
CA LEU A 185 -3.84 8.30 5.74
C LEU A 185 -3.10 7.14 5.07
N VAL A 186 -3.46 6.84 3.84
CA VAL A 186 -2.70 5.99 2.93
C VAL A 186 -2.21 6.86 1.79
N LEU A 187 -0.89 6.84 1.52
CA LEU A 187 -0.27 7.53 0.39
C LEU A 187 0.24 6.51 -0.61
N ASP A 188 -0.13 6.70 -1.88
CA ASP A 188 0.25 5.81 -2.97
C ASP A 188 0.59 6.62 -4.23
N ALA A 189 1.30 6.01 -5.14
CA ALA A 189 1.49 6.49 -6.51
C ALA A 189 1.95 7.98 -6.58
N ASP A 190 1.14 8.85 -7.21
CA ASP A 190 1.52 10.23 -7.46
C ASP A 190 1.70 11.06 -6.18
N ALA A 191 1.01 10.73 -5.09
CA ALA A 191 1.26 11.39 -3.81
C ALA A 191 2.68 11.10 -3.28
N LEU A 192 3.20 9.89 -3.49
CA LEU A 192 4.58 9.54 -3.13
C LEU A 192 5.58 10.23 -4.06
N ASN A 193 5.26 10.34 -5.36
CA ASN A 193 6.10 11.07 -6.32
C ASN A 193 6.18 12.57 -5.98
N LEU A 194 5.07 13.19 -5.55
CA LEU A 194 5.05 14.58 -5.09
C LEU A 194 5.91 14.76 -3.83
N VAL A 195 5.76 13.89 -2.84
CA VAL A 195 6.60 13.91 -1.61
C VAL A 195 8.08 13.78 -1.95
N ALA A 196 8.44 12.90 -2.88
CA ALA A 196 9.82 12.72 -3.30
C ALA A 196 10.39 13.94 -4.07
N GLY A 197 9.54 14.67 -4.80
CA GLY A 197 9.92 15.83 -5.61
C GLY A 197 9.93 17.17 -4.87
N GLU A 198 9.23 17.28 -3.73
CA GLU A 198 9.00 18.55 -3.02
C GLU A 198 9.41 18.45 -1.55
N GLY A 199 10.52 19.10 -1.18
CA GLY A 199 11.08 19.03 0.18
C GLY A 199 10.11 19.46 1.29
N ASP A 200 9.26 20.43 1.03
CA ASP A 200 8.25 20.91 2.00
C ASP A 200 7.21 19.83 2.28
N LEU A 201 6.76 19.08 1.27
CA LEU A 201 5.84 17.95 1.42
C LEU A 201 6.50 16.79 2.16
N HIS A 202 7.80 16.55 1.93
CA HIS A 202 8.57 15.56 2.68
C HIS A 202 8.62 15.90 4.18
N VAL A 203 8.92 17.15 4.52
CA VAL A 203 8.93 17.63 5.92
C VAL A 203 7.54 17.55 6.54
N ALA A 204 6.50 17.95 5.81
CA ALA A 204 5.12 17.91 6.27
C ALA A 204 4.69 16.46 6.58
N LEU A 205 5.04 15.50 5.71
CA LEU A 205 4.78 14.08 5.95
C LEU A 205 5.55 13.57 7.18
N ALA A 206 6.85 13.87 7.30
CA ALA A 206 7.70 13.40 8.39
C ALA A 206 7.25 13.94 9.77
N THR A 207 6.65 15.12 9.82
CA THR A 207 6.17 15.75 11.06
C THR A 207 4.74 15.36 11.42
N ARG A 208 4.04 14.65 10.56
CA ARG A 208 2.66 14.22 10.75
C ARG A 208 2.53 13.30 11.97
N LYS A 209 1.49 13.52 12.81
CA LYS A 209 1.27 12.75 14.06
C LYS A 209 0.19 11.69 13.93
N ALA A 210 -0.73 11.83 12.97
CA ALA A 210 -1.74 10.81 12.73
C ALA A 210 -1.14 9.61 11.96
N PRO A 211 -1.69 8.40 12.14
CA PRO A 211 -1.18 7.20 11.45
C PRO A 211 -1.12 7.41 9.94
N THR A 212 0.01 7.06 9.35
CA THR A 212 0.20 7.15 7.90
C THR A 212 0.84 5.87 7.40
N LEU A 213 0.27 5.31 6.35
CA LEU A 213 0.80 4.17 5.61
C LEU A 213 1.24 4.66 4.23
N ILE A 214 2.39 4.25 3.77
CA ILE A 214 2.86 4.47 2.40
C ILE A 214 2.99 3.14 1.68
N THR A 215 2.68 3.10 0.38
CA THR A 215 2.64 1.87 -0.43
C THR A 215 3.56 1.97 -1.66
N PRO A 216 4.86 2.31 -1.49
CA PRO A 216 5.74 2.53 -2.61
C PRO A 216 6.08 1.20 -3.31
N HIS A 217 5.99 1.18 -4.63
CA HIS A 217 6.69 0.18 -5.42
C HIS A 217 8.22 0.51 -5.48
N PRO A 218 9.10 -0.42 -5.90
CA PRO A 218 10.56 -0.21 -5.79
C PRO A 218 11.08 1.11 -6.38
N ALA A 219 10.52 1.57 -7.51
CA ALA A 219 10.96 2.83 -8.12
C ALA A 219 10.46 4.08 -7.36
N GLU A 220 9.31 4.01 -6.69
CA GLU A 220 8.83 5.07 -5.80
C GLU A 220 9.65 5.12 -4.52
N ALA A 221 9.94 3.97 -3.92
CA ALA A 221 10.82 3.88 -2.76
C ALA A 221 12.21 4.47 -3.05
N ALA A 222 12.78 4.17 -4.21
CA ALA A 222 14.08 4.72 -4.63
C ALA A 222 14.08 6.25 -4.82
N ARG A 223 12.90 6.87 -5.08
CA ARG A 223 12.80 8.34 -5.17
C ARG A 223 12.64 9.00 -3.80
N LEU A 224 12.08 8.27 -2.84
CA LEU A 224 11.86 8.73 -1.47
C LEU A 224 13.13 8.68 -0.60
N LEU A 225 14.10 7.83 -0.96
CA LEU A 225 15.39 7.63 -0.28
C LEU A 225 16.48 8.54 -0.88
#